data_50a342e2c85056e7ab9c86b86b63ef48
#
_entry.id   50a342e2c85056e7ab9c86b86b63ef48
#
_cell.length_a   1.000
_cell.length_b   1.000
_cell.length_c   1.000
_cell.angle_alpha   90.00
_cell.angle_beta   90.00
_cell.angle_gamma   90.00
#
_symmetry.space_group_name_H-M   'P 1'
#
loop_
_entity.id
_entity.type
_entity.pdbx_description
1 polymer ?
#
loop_
_entity_poly.entity_id
_entity_poly.type
_entity_poly.pdbx_seq_one_letter_code
_entity_poly.pdbx_strand_id
1 'polypeptide(L)'
;MDERELQKLLEDIKEGKSSIEEGVKKLKDLPFKELGFAKIDNHREIRVGYPEVIYCAGKTVEQVKSIVEFMLTKNNNILATRATEEMYAAIKEICLEAEYNKLAKTITIKKKDVPVPDTYIAVVTAGTSDIPVAEEAAVTAEVLGNKVERIFDVGVAGIHRLFNRLDLIRGARVVVVIAGMEGALASVVGGLVDKPVIAVPTSVGYGANFGGLSALLCMLNSCASGVSVVNIDNGFGAGYLASMINKL
;
A
#
# COMPACT_ATOMS: atom_id res chain seq x y z
N MET A 1 10.16 -13.89 6.97
CA MET A 1 11.06 -14.79 6.18
C MET A 1 10.48 -14.82 4.79
N ASP A 2 11.27 -14.47 3.78
CA ASP A 2 10.88 -14.59 2.38
C ASP A 2 11.37 -15.95 1.79
N GLU A 3 11.01 -16.22 0.54
CA GLU A 3 11.36 -17.49 -0.13
C GLU A 3 12.89 -17.66 -0.26
N ARG A 4 13.62 -16.58 -0.53
CA ARG A 4 15.09 -16.60 -0.66
C ARG A 4 15.77 -16.89 0.69
N GLU A 5 15.26 -16.31 1.77
CA GLU A 5 15.75 -16.58 3.13
C GLU A 5 15.47 -18.04 3.53
N LEU A 6 14.31 -18.59 3.11
CA LEU A 6 13.98 -20.00 3.34
C LEU A 6 14.90 -20.92 2.54
N GLN A 7 15.11 -20.65 1.25
CA GLN A 7 16.04 -21.41 0.41
C GLN A 7 17.45 -21.40 1.01
N LYS A 8 17.96 -20.23 1.39
CA LYS A 8 19.26 -20.10 2.02
C LYS A 8 19.37 -20.90 3.32
N LEU A 9 18.33 -20.88 4.17
CA LEU A 9 18.29 -21.68 5.40
C LEU A 9 18.41 -23.18 5.09
N LEU A 10 17.68 -23.68 4.08
CA LEU A 10 17.72 -25.09 3.67
C LEU A 10 19.10 -25.47 3.06
N GLU A 11 19.71 -24.57 2.28
CA GLU A 11 21.08 -24.75 1.75
C GLU A 11 22.10 -24.79 2.88
N ASP A 12 22.04 -23.86 3.83
CA ASP A 12 22.95 -23.80 4.98
C ASP A 12 22.84 -25.09 5.84
N ILE A 13 21.63 -25.66 5.99
CA ILE A 13 21.45 -26.93 6.69
C ILE A 13 22.06 -28.08 5.87
N LYS A 14 21.81 -28.13 4.56
CA LYS A 14 22.34 -29.16 3.66
C LYS A 14 23.87 -29.15 3.63
N GLU A 15 24.49 -27.97 3.69
CA GLU A 15 25.94 -27.78 3.69
C GLU A 15 26.57 -27.91 5.08
N GLY A 16 25.78 -28.16 6.13
CA GLY A 16 26.27 -28.30 7.52
C GLY A 16 26.67 -26.98 8.18
N LYS A 17 26.34 -25.82 7.59
CA LYS A 17 26.61 -24.49 8.12
C LYS A 17 25.62 -24.10 9.24
N SER A 18 24.45 -24.72 9.26
CA SER A 18 23.41 -24.56 10.29
C SER A 18 22.92 -25.94 10.72
N SER A 19 22.61 -26.10 12.00
CA SER A 19 22.08 -27.38 12.48
C SER A 19 20.60 -27.54 12.14
N ILE A 20 20.13 -28.79 12.13
CA ILE A 20 18.71 -29.10 11.95
C ILE A 20 17.88 -28.45 13.08
N GLU A 21 18.40 -28.45 14.32
CA GLU A 21 17.74 -27.86 15.49
C GLU A 21 17.59 -26.34 15.35
N GLU A 22 18.61 -25.66 14.81
CA GLU A 22 18.52 -24.22 14.47
C GLU A 22 17.49 -23.95 13.38
N GLY A 23 17.46 -24.80 12.34
CA GLY A 23 16.44 -24.76 11.29
C GLY A 23 15.03 -24.89 11.85
N VAL A 24 14.80 -25.93 12.64
CA VAL A 24 13.50 -26.16 13.31
C VAL A 24 13.11 -24.99 14.19
N LYS A 25 14.06 -24.40 14.97
CA LYS A 25 13.80 -23.23 15.81
C LYS A 25 13.36 -22.02 14.98
N LYS A 26 14.01 -21.74 13.84
CA LYS A 26 13.62 -20.65 12.93
C LYS A 26 12.25 -20.87 12.28
N LEU A 27 11.93 -22.13 11.90
CA LEU A 27 10.67 -22.49 11.27
C LEU A 27 9.51 -22.62 12.26
N LYS A 28 9.79 -22.83 13.56
CA LYS A 28 8.76 -23.01 14.60
C LYS A 28 7.90 -21.75 14.80
N ASP A 29 8.42 -20.55 14.50
CA ASP A 29 7.67 -19.28 14.53
C ASP A 29 6.75 -19.11 13.30
N LEU A 30 6.78 -20.01 12.34
CA LEU A 30 5.79 -20.10 11.27
C LEU A 30 4.64 -21.00 11.76
N PRO A 31 3.36 -20.68 11.46
CA PRO A 31 2.90 -19.65 10.54
C PRO A 31 2.65 -18.27 11.16
N PHE A 32 2.51 -18.14 12.48
CA PHE A 32 2.23 -16.85 13.13
C PHE A 32 2.84 -16.74 14.54
N LYS A 33 2.99 -15.52 15.01
CA LYS A 33 3.36 -15.20 16.40
C LYS A 33 2.15 -14.73 17.18
N GLU A 34 1.86 -15.37 18.29
CA GLU A 34 0.80 -14.99 19.22
C GLU A 34 1.33 -13.93 20.20
N LEU A 35 0.65 -12.79 20.30
CA LEU A 35 0.90 -11.71 21.27
C LEU A 35 -0.22 -11.58 22.30
N GLY A 36 -1.15 -12.55 22.37
CA GLY A 36 -2.33 -12.52 23.24
C GLY A 36 -3.50 -11.74 22.64
N PHE A 37 -3.26 -10.51 22.23
CA PHE A 37 -4.27 -9.65 21.57
C PHE A 37 -4.17 -9.65 20.03
N ALA A 38 -3.08 -10.15 19.46
CA ALA A 38 -2.85 -10.17 18.00
C ALA A 38 -2.07 -11.42 17.59
N LYS A 39 -2.32 -11.88 16.37
CA LYS A 39 -1.57 -12.95 15.70
C LYS A 39 -0.90 -12.36 14.48
N ILE A 40 0.43 -12.26 14.50
CA ILE A 40 1.21 -11.68 13.39
C ILE A 40 1.58 -12.77 12.42
N ASP A 41 1.15 -12.65 11.15
CA ASP A 41 1.37 -13.63 10.08
C ASP A 41 2.82 -13.59 9.57
N ASN A 42 3.67 -14.45 10.09
CA ASN A 42 5.07 -14.57 9.67
C ASN A 42 5.25 -15.34 8.36
N HIS A 43 4.20 -16.02 7.89
CA HIS A 43 4.22 -16.80 6.65
C HIS A 43 3.71 -16.03 5.44
N ARG A 44 3.17 -14.81 5.66
CA ARG A 44 2.52 -14.02 4.61
C ARG A 44 3.43 -13.74 3.42
N GLU A 45 4.67 -13.31 3.68
CA GLU A 45 5.63 -12.97 2.61
C GLU A 45 5.95 -14.17 1.71
N ILE A 46 6.11 -15.37 2.27
CA ILE A 46 6.33 -16.62 1.50
C ILE A 46 5.09 -16.95 0.65
N ARG A 47 3.89 -16.77 1.20
CA ARG A 47 2.64 -17.17 0.55
C ARG A 47 2.17 -16.20 -0.52
N VAL A 48 2.33 -14.89 -0.30
CA VAL A 48 1.76 -13.84 -1.16
C VAL A 48 2.79 -12.83 -1.70
N GLY A 49 4.09 -13.03 -1.40
CA GLY A 49 5.18 -12.18 -1.90
C GLY A 49 5.34 -10.83 -1.21
N TYR A 50 4.52 -10.51 -0.19
CA TYR A 50 4.53 -9.23 0.53
C TYR A 50 4.48 -9.43 2.03
N PRO A 51 5.21 -8.60 2.82
CA PRO A 51 5.21 -8.71 4.27
C PRO A 51 3.85 -8.34 4.89
N GLU A 52 3.67 -8.65 6.17
CA GLU A 52 2.54 -8.20 6.97
C GLU A 52 2.50 -6.67 7.06
N VAL A 53 1.28 -6.11 7.09
CA VAL A 53 1.03 -4.67 7.20
C VAL A 53 0.13 -4.41 8.41
N ILE A 54 0.43 -3.37 9.19
CA ILE A 54 -0.31 -3.03 10.38
C ILE A 54 -1.45 -2.07 10.02
N TYR A 55 -2.68 -2.50 10.21
CA TYR A 55 -3.85 -1.61 10.18
C TYR A 55 -4.07 -1.03 11.58
N CYS A 56 -3.75 0.25 11.78
CA CYS A 56 -3.73 0.88 13.09
C CYS A 56 -5.10 1.33 13.60
N ALA A 57 -6.07 1.59 12.72
CA ALA A 57 -7.38 2.04 13.17
C ALA A 57 -8.03 1.02 14.12
N GLY A 58 -8.51 1.52 15.26
CA GLY A 58 -9.10 0.69 16.32
C GLY A 58 -8.12 -0.01 17.24
N LYS A 59 -6.80 0.17 17.06
CA LYS A 59 -5.78 -0.32 17.99
C LYS A 59 -5.34 0.77 18.96
N THR A 60 -4.90 0.37 20.16
CA THR A 60 -4.26 1.29 21.09
C THR A 60 -2.80 1.55 20.71
N VAL A 61 -2.20 2.61 21.27
CA VAL A 61 -0.78 2.94 21.06
C VAL A 61 0.12 1.78 21.48
N GLU A 62 -0.17 1.18 22.65
CA GLU A 62 0.59 0.06 23.21
C GLU A 62 0.50 -1.19 22.33
N GLN A 63 -0.68 -1.47 21.76
CA GLN A 63 -0.85 -2.58 20.82
C GLN A 63 -0.02 -2.39 19.56
N VAL A 64 -0.04 -1.19 18.97
CA VAL A 64 0.75 -0.90 17.76
C VAL A 64 2.24 -0.96 18.09
N LYS A 65 2.69 -0.38 19.21
CA LYS A 65 4.08 -0.44 19.66
C LYS A 65 4.57 -1.89 19.82
N SER A 66 3.80 -2.74 20.52
CA SER A 66 4.16 -4.16 20.73
C SER A 66 4.21 -4.96 19.41
N ILE A 67 3.33 -4.66 18.45
CA ILE A 67 3.38 -5.28 17.12
C ILE A 67 4.66 -4.86 16.40
N VAL A 68 4.99 -3.56 16.39
CA VAL A 68 6.20 -3.04 15.75
C VAL A 68 7.46 -3.60 16.42
N GLU A 69 7.53 -3.66 17.75
CA GLU A 69 8.65 -4.27 18.49
C GLU A 69 8.93 -5.70 18.01
N PHE A 70 7.88 -6.51 17.87
CA PHE A 70 8.04 -7.85 17.32
C PHE A 70 8.48 -7.83 15.86
N MET A 71 7.87 -7.00 15.00
CA MET A 71 8.23 -6.92 13.59
C MET A 71 9.65 -6.41 13.37
N LEU A 72 10.19 -5.56 14.26
CA LEU A 72 11.59 -5.12 14.24
C LEU A 72 12.59 -6.26 14.43
N THR A 73 12.19 -7.38 15.05
CA THR A 73 13.04 -8.58 15.14
C THR A 73 13.21 -9.31 13.80
N LYS A 74 12.41 -8.96 12.80
CA LYS A 74 12.45 -9.52 11.44
C LYS A 74 13.19 -8.56 10.50
N ASN A 75 13.64 -9.08 9.35
CA ASN A 75 14.35 -8.30 8.35
C ASN A 75 13.42 -7.83 7.21
N ASN A 76 12.22 -7.33 7.56
CA ASN A 76 11.24 -6.86 6.60
C ASN A 76 10.94 -5.39 6.80
N ASN A 77 10.69 -4.68 5.70
CA ASN A 77 10.15 -3.33 5.77
C ASN A 77 8.79 -3.35 6.46
N ILE A 78 8.52 -2.36 7.29
CA ILE A 78 7.29 -2.26 8.07
C ILE A 78 6.47 -1.11 7.50
N LEU A 79 5.20 -1.38 7.24
CA LEU A 79 4.19 -0.39 6.90
C LEU A 79 3.06 -0.49 7.93
N ALA A 80 2.71 0.65 8.53
CA ALA A 80 1.53 0.80 9.36
C ALA A 80 0.64 1.87 8.74
N THR A 81 -0.62 1.53 8.46
CA THR A 81 -1.60 2.44 7.85
C THR A 81 -2.61 2.93 8.87
N ARG A 82 -3.25 4.07 8.60
CA ARG A 82 -4.22 4.71 9.52
C ARG A 82 -3.64 4.99 10.90
N ALA A 83 -2.34 5.27 10.97
CA ALA A 83 -1.64 5.59 12.20
C ALA A 83 -1.89 7.03 12.66
N THR A 84 -1.83 7.26 13.98
CA THR A 84 -1.88 8.58 14.59
C THR A 84 -0.48 9.11 14.91
N GLU A 85 -0.37 10.43 15.15
CA GLU A 85 0.89 11.05 15.59
C GLU A 85 1.37 10.47 16.94
N GLU A 86 0.45 10.10 17.83
CA GLU A 86 0.77 9.47 19.12
C GLU A 86 1.37 8.08 18.94
N MET A 87 0.80 7.27 18.03
CA MET A 87 1.39 5.96 17.67
C MET A 87 2.79 6.13 17.07
N TYR A 88 2.98 7.13 16.20
CA TYR A 88 4.31 7.42 15.67
C TYR A 88 5.29 7.84 16.76
N ALA A 89 4.89 8.71 17.69
CA ALA A 89 5.76 9.13 18.78
C ALA A 89 6.23 7.94 19.64
N ALA A 90 5.30 7.02 19.96
CA ALA A 90 5.64 5.81 20.72
C ALA A 90 6.56 4.84 19.93
N ILE A 91 6.38 4.75 18.60
CA ILE A 91 7.26 3.92 17.75
C ILE A 91 8.63 4.57 17.63
N LYS A 92 8.72 5.90 17.54
CA LYS A 92 9.98 6.62 17.45
C LYS A 92 10.90 6.42 18.67
N GLU A 93 10.33 6.13 19.85
CA GLU A 93 11.10 5.78 21.05
C GLU A 93 11.87 4.45 20.90
N ILE A 94 11.33 3.50 20.12
CA ILE A 94 11.91 2.16 19.92
C ILE A 94 12.64 1.98 18.58
N CYS A 95 12.41 2.89 17.62
CA CYS A 95 13.01 2.85 16.30
C CYS A 95 13.19 4.27 15.76
N LEU A 96 14.41 4.77 15.81
CA LEU A 96 14.75 6.14 15.35
C LEU A 96 14.62 6.30 13.83
N GLU A 97 14.66 5.23 13.06
CA GLU A 97 14.51 5.21 11.61
C GLU A 97 13.05 5.25 11.16
N ALA A 98 12.09 5.16 12.09
CA ALA A 98 10.68 5.27 11.74
C ALA A 98 10.37 6.66 11.14
N GLU A 99 9.64 6.66 10.04
CA GLU A 99 9.17 7.87 9.34
C GLU A 99 7.64 7.93 9.36
N TYR A 100 7.08 9.13 9.48
CA TYR A 100 5.64 9.36 9.49
C TYR A 100 5.22 10.26 8.34
N ASN A 101 4.39 9.75 7.45
CA ASN A 101 3.70 10.58 6.48
C ASN A 101 2.37 11.04 7.08
N LYS A 102 2.30 12.33 7.45
CA LYS A 102 1.12 12.93 8.10
C LYS A 102 -0.11 12.91 7.18
N LEU A 103 0.05 13.13 5.88
CA LEU A 103 -1.05 13.12 4.92
C LEU A 103 -1.62 11.72 4.72
N ALA A 104 -0.76 10.75 4.48
CA ALA A 104 -1.12 9.35 4.32
C ALA A 104 -1.55 8.67 5.63
N LYS A 105 -1.24 9.27 6.78
CA LYS A 105 -1.35 8.63 8.10
C LYS A 105 -0.65 7.27 8.15
N THR A 106 0.56 7.19 7.58
CA THR A 106 1.34 5.96 7.53
C THR A 106 2.64 6.10 8.30
N ILE A 107 3.06 5.02 8.95
CA ILE A 107 4.40 4.90 9.53
C ILE A 107 5.16 3.85 8.71
N THR A 108 6.38 4.20 8.30
CA THR A 108 7.25 3.31 7.53
C THR A 108 8.57 3.12 8.25
N ILE A 109 9.11 1.89 8.20
CA ILE A 109 10.46 1.58 8.68
C ILE A 109 11.14 0.75 7.61
N LYS A 110 12.19 1.29 7.02
CA LYS A 110 12.99 0.61 6.01
C LYS A 110 14.06 -0.25 6.65
N LYS A 111 14.03 -1.55 6.43
CA LYS A 111 14.99 -2.54 6.94
C LYS A 111 15.87 -3.11 5.85
N LYS A 112 15.33 -3.24 4.63
CA LYS A 112 16.03 -3.78 3.46
C LYS A 112 15.63 -3.06 2.18
N ASP A 113 16.52 -3.06 1.21
CA ASP A 113 16.16 -2.63 -0.14
C ASP A 113 15.31 -3.70 -0.82
N VAL A 114 14.27 -3.24 -1.53
CA VAL A 114 13.39 -4.09 -2.32
C VAL A 114 13.68 -3.82 -3.80
N PRO A 115 13.80 -4.84 -4.65
CA PRO A 115 13.97 -4.64 -6.10
C PRO A 115 12.84 -3.79 -6.67
N VAL A 116 13.22 -2.77 -7.44
CA VAL A 116 12.29 -1.81 -8.04
C VAL A 116 12.26 -2.05 -9.55
N PRO A 117 11.07 -2.28 -10.15
CA PRO A 117 10.94 -2.37 -11.61
C PRO A 117 11.36 -1.08 -12.31
N ASP A 118 11.70 -1.18 -13.59
CA ASP A 118 11.98 0.01 -14.43
C ASP A 118 10.73 0.82 -14.74
N THR A 119 9.57 0.19 -14.66
CA THR A 119 8.24 0.79 -14.82
C THR A 119 7.79 1.52 -13.54
N TYR A 120 6.73 2.31 -13.64
CA TYR A 120 6.18 3.06 -12.51
C TYR A 120 4.65 2.97 -12.43
N ILE A 121 4.13 3.35 -11.28
CA ILE A 121 2.70 3.49 -10.99
C ILE A 121 2.36 4.98 -11.03
N ALA A 122 1.35 5.38 -11.81
CA ALA A 122 0.81 6.73 -11.74
C ALA A 122 -0.32 6.79 -10.69
N VAL A 123 -0.21 7.69 -9.73
CA VAL A 123 -1.23 7.97 -8.71
C VAL A 123 -1.84 9.32 -8.99
N VAL A 124 -3.13 9.32 -9.38
CA VAL A 124 -3.82 10.48 -9.97
C VAL A 124 -4.99 10.89 -9.07
N THR A 125 -5.09 12.18 -8.68
CA THR A 125 -6.22 12.68 -7.91
C THR A 125 -7.09 13.66 -8.68
N ALA A 126 -8.41 13.64 -8.40
CA ALA A 126 -9.33 14.64 -8.92
C ALA A 126 -9.13 15.99 -8.24
N GLY A 127 -9.12 16.02 -6.92
CA GLY A 127 -8.93 17.24 -6.14
C GLY A 127 -7.85 17.12 -5.08
N THR A 128 -7.51 18.24 -4.45
CA THR A 128 -6.54 18.30 -3.36
C THR A 128 -7.03 17.60 -2.10
N SER A 129 -8.35 17.52 -1.89
CA SER A 129 -8.96 16.81 -0.77
C SER A 129 -8.82 15.27 -0.87
N ASP A 130 -8.52 14.74 -2.06
CA ASP A 130 -8.26 13.32 -2.29
C ASP A 130 -6.81 12.90 -1.98
N ILE A 131 -5.91 13.89 -1.81
CA ILE A 131 -4.46 13.66 -1.60
C ILE A 131 -4.16 12.72 -0.43
N PRO A 132 -4.84 12.77 0.73
CA PRO A 132 -4.55 11.84 1.82
C PRO A 132 -4.69 10.37 1.42
N VAL A 133 -5.72 10.02 0.65
CA VAL A 133 -5.94 8.64 0.15
C VAL A 133 -4.91 8.28 -0.93
N ALA A 134 -4.56 9.26 -1.77
CA ALA A 134 -3.53 9.08 -2.80
C ALA A 134 -2.13 8.86 -2.20
N GLU A 135 -1.77 9.60 -1.15
CA GLU A 135 -0.52 9.42 -0.44
C GLU A 135 -0.46 8.05 0.27
N GLU A 136 -1.59 7.57 0.84
CA GLU A 136 -1.64 6.21 1.38
C GLU A 136 -1.33 5.16 0.30
N ALA A 137 -1.89 5.32 -0.91
CA ALA A 137 -1.61 4.43 -2.04
C ALA A 137 -0.15 4.55 -2.51
N ALA A 138 0.36 5.76 -2.64
CA ALA A 138 1.72 6.03 -3.08
C ALA A 138 2.77 5.46 -2.11
N VAL A 139 2.67 5.78 -0.82
CA VAL A 139 3.57 5.27 0.22
C VAL A 139 3.51 3.74 0.29
N THR A 140 2.31 3.16 0.20
CA THR A 140 2.15 1.70 0.15
C THR A 140 2.93 1.09 -1.01
N ALA A 141 2.76 1.62 -2.21
CA ALA A 141 3.46 1.13 -3.40
C ALA A 141 4.99 1.31 -3.29
N GLU A 142 5.46 2.44 -2.76
CA GLU A 142 6.90 2.72 -2.56
C GLU A 142 7.54 1.77 -1.55
N VAL A 143 6.91 1.53 -0.40
CA VAL A 143 7.42 0.56 0.61
C VAL A 143 7.48 -0.85 0.04
N LEU A 144 6.56 -1.18 -0.86
CA LEU A 144 6.54 -2.45 -1.57
C LEU A 144 7.52 -2.50 -2.78
N GLY A 145 8.37 -1.49 -2.97
CA GLY A 145 9.43 -1.46 -3.98
C GLY A 145 8.94 -1.06 -5.37
N ASN A 146 8.22 0.05 -5.48
CA ASN A 146 7.83 0.59 -6.79
C ASN A 146 8.22 2.06 -6.91
N LYS A 147 8.45 2.51 -8.15
CA LYS A 147 8.49 3.94 -8.50
C LYS A 147 7.05 4.43 -8.61
N VAL A 148 6.78 5.62 -8.07
CA VAL A 148 5.46 6.24 -8.08
C VAL A 148 5.55 7.66 -8.62
N GLU A 149 4.72 7.97 -9.61
CA GLU A 149 4.50 9.33 -10.12
C GLU A 149 3.19 9.89 -9.56
N ARG A 150 3.29 11.00 -8.82
CA ARG A 150 2.16 11.69 -8.20
C ARG A 150 1.62 12.77 -9.13
N ILE A 151 0.36 12.65 -9.55
CA ILE A 151 -0.31 13.55 -10.48
C ILE A 151 -1.58 14.07 -9.81
N PHE A 152 -1.46 15.16 -9.08
CA PHE A 152 -2.52 15.66 -8.22
C PHE A 152 -3.29 16.82 -8.83
N ASP A 153 -4.57 16.97 -8.39
CA ASP A 153 -5.47 18.05 -8.75
C ASP A 153 -5.74 18.18 -10.25
N VAL A 154 -6.07 17.07 -10.89
CA VAL A 154 -6.39 17.00 -12.33
C VAL A 154 -7.85 16.61 -12.59
N GLY A 155 -8.77 17.06 -11.73
CA GLY A 155 -10.20 16.75 -11.80
C GLY A 155 -10.86 17.20 -13.10
N VAL A 156 -11.98 16.57 -13.42
CA VAL A 156 -12.73 16.76 -14.68
C VAL A 156 -13.27 18.18 -14.88
N ALA A 157 -13.52 18.91 -13.81
CA ALA A 157 -13.95 20.32 -13.90
C ALA A 157 -12.86 21.25 -14.50
N GLY A 158 -11.60 20.80 -14.50
CA GLY A 158 -10.49 21.49 -15.17
C GLY A 158 -9.70 20.52 -16.05
N ILE A 159 -10.39 19.87 -16.99
CA ILE A 159 -9.89 18.75 -17.78
C ILE A 159 -8.55 19.03 -18.51
N HIS A 160 -8.27 20.28 -18.84
CA HIS A 160 -6.99 20.70 -19.43
C HIS A 160 -5.79 20.37 -18.53
N ARG A 161 -5.95 20.34 -17.22
CA ARG A 161 -4.91 19.96 -16.26
C ARG A 161 -4.53 18.47 -16.42
N LEU A 162 -5.52 17.62 -16.64
CA LEU A 162 -5.32 16.20 -16.94
C LEU A 162 -4.55 16.01 -18.24
N PHE A 163 -4.95 16.71 -19.32
CA PHE A 163 -4.28 16.59 -20.62
C PHE A 163 -2.82 17.03 -20.57
N ASN A 164 -2.46 18.03 -19.76
CA ASN A 164 -1.06 18.46 -19.56
C ASN A 164 -0.18 17.39 -18.89
N ARG A 165 -0.75 16.35 -18.31
CA ARG A 165 -0.05 15.23 -17.65
C ARG A 165 -0.28 13.88 -18.31
N LEU A 166 -0.96 13.87 -19.44
CA LEU A 166 -1.41 12.64 -20.09
C LEU A 166 -0.26 11.70 -20.49
N ASP A 167 0.88 12.25 -20.90
CA ASP A 167 2.06 11.44 -21.27
C ASP A 167 2.62 10.69 -20.05
N LEU A 168 2.67 11.31 -18.88
CA LEU A 168 3.06 10.65 -17.63
C LEU A 168 2.05 9.56 -17.24
N ILE A 169 0.76 9.80 -17.45
CA ILE A 169 -0.27 8.79 -17.14
C ILE A 169 -0.16 7.59 -18.09
N ARG A 170 0.03 7.83 -19.38
CA ARG A 170 0.19 6.78 -20.40
C ARG A 170 1.48 5.99 -20.29
N GLY A 171 2.55 6.60 -19.76
CA GLY A 171 3.84 5.95 -19.55
C GLY A 171 3.85 4.97 -18.36
N ALA A 172 2.85 5.02 -17.49
CA ALA A 172 2.76 4.13 -16.34
C ALA A 172 2.42 2.69 -16.74
N ARG A 173 2.82 1.70 -15.93
CA ARG A 173 2.39 0.30 -16.07
C ARG A 173 0.96 0.08 -15.60
N VAL A 174 0.55 0.82 -14.57
CA VAL A 174 -0.78 0.81 -13.97
C VAL A 174 -1.09 2.19 -13.42
N VAL A 175 -2.35 2.59 -13.47
CA VAL A 175 -2.82 3.90 -13.00
C VAL A 175 -3.77 3.71 -11.82
N VAL A 176 -3.51 4.41 -10.73
CA VAL A 176 -4.43 4.51 -9.57
C VAL A 176 -5.12 5.86 -9.65
N VAL A 177 -6.45 5.87 -9.78
CA VAL A 177 -7.25 7.10 -9.90
C VAL A 177 -8.11 7.27 -8.66
N ILE A 178 -7.87 8.35 -7.92
CA ILE A 178 -8.53 8.66 -6.67
C ILE A 178 -9.44 9.87 -6.85
N ALA A 179 -10.74 9.69 -6.57
CA ALA A 179 -11.72 10.75 -6.76
C ALA A 179 -12.90 10.62 -5.79
N GLY A 180 -13.28 11.74 -5.19
CA GLY A 180 -14.55 11.91 -4.47
C GLY A 180 -15.66 12.43 -5.37
N MET A 181 -16.63 13.14 -4.78
CA MET A 181 -17.80 13.70 -5.46
C MET A 181 -18.58 12.63 -6.24
N GLU A 182 -18.60 12.69 -7.56
CA GLU A 182 -19.24 11.71 -8.45
C GLU A 182 -18.26 10.67 -9.03
N GLY A 183 -16.93 10.84 -8.81
CA GLY A 183 -15.93 9.85 -9.24
C GLY A 183 -15.65 9.79 -10.75
N ALA A 184 -16.06 10.76 -11.54
CA ALA A 184 -16.00 10.73 -13.00
C ALA A 184 -14.58 10.62 -13.59
N LEU A 185 -13.56 11.09 -12.85
CA LEU A 185 -12.16 11.06 -13.32
C LEU A 185 -11.71 9.65 -13.71
N ALA A 186 -12.14 8.62 -12.98
CA ALA A 186 -11.76 7.23 -13.26
C ALA A 186 -12.21 6.77 -14.65
N SER A 187 -13.45 7.11 -15.05
CA SER A 187 -13.96 6.80 -16.40
C SER A 187 -13.23 7.57 -17.50
N VAL A 188 -12.92 8.85 -17.24
CA VAL A 188 -12.19 9.69 -18.20
C VAL A 188 -10.77 9.16 -18.42
N VAL A 189 -10.03 8.88 -17.35
CA VAL A 189 -8.68 8.31 -17.44
C VAL A 189 -8.73 6.93 -18.10
N GLY A 190 -9.68 6.07 -17.71
CA GLY A 190 -9.84 4.74 -18.31
C GLY A 190 -10.11 4.77 -19.81
N GLY A 191 -10.74 5.83 -20.33
CA GLY A 191 -10.94 6.05 -21.77
C GLY A 191 -9.71 6.61 -22.52
N LEU A 192 -8.69 7.10 -21.78
CA LEU A 192 -7.51 7.76 -22.35
C LEU A 192 -6.25 6.91 -22.33
N VAL A 193 -6.26 5.75 -21.65
CA VAL A 193 -5.08 4.89 -21.47
C VAL A 193 -5.37 3.45 -21.89
N ASP A 194 -4.32 2.74 -22.27
CA ASP A 194 -4.29 1.30 -22.57
C ASP A 194 -3.77 0.46 -21.38
N LYS A 195 -3.80 1.02 -20.19
CA LYS A 195 -3.27 0.43 -18.96
C LYS A 195 -4.40 0.06 -17.99
N PRO A 196 -4.18 -0.94 -17.11
CA PRO A 196 -5.11 -1.19 -16.00
C PRO A 196 -5.30 0.07 -15.15
N VAL A 197 -6.55 0.39 -14.83
CA VAL A 197 -6.92 1.51 -13.95
C VAL A 197 -7.54 0.96 -12.69
N ILE A 198 -6.97 1.32 -11.55
CA ILE A 198 -7.51 1.02 -10.23
C ILE A 198 -8.19 2.28 -9.71
N ALA A 199 -9.50 2.28 -9.66
CA ALA A 199 -10.32 3.40 -9.21
C ALA A 199 -10.55 3.32 -7.69
N VAL A 200 -10.28 4.43 -7.00
CA VAL A 200 -10.45 4.57 -5.56
C VAL A 200 -11.49 5.67 -5.32
N PRO A 201 -12.73 5.31 -4.99
CA PRO A 201 -13.69 6.31 -4.54
C PRO A 201 -13.26 6.86 -3.18
N THR A 202 -13.44 8.16 -2.96
CA THR A 202 -13.20 8.75 -1.64
C THR A 202 -14.49 9.23 -1.01
N SER A 203 -14.49 9.33 0.33
CA SER A 203 -15.59 9.91 1.10
C SER A 203 -15.71 11.43 0.94
N VAL A 204 -14.80 12.06 0.19
CA VAL A 204 -14.80 13.49 -0.10
C VAL A 204 -16.02 13.87 -0.90
N GLY A 205 -16.83 14.80 -0.36
CA GLY A 205 -18.03 15.27 -1.01
C GLY A 205 -19.05 15.78 -0.01
N TYR A 206 -20.23 16.13 -0.51
CA TYR A 206 -21.35 16.64 0.30
C TYR A 206 -22.69 16.22 -0.30
N GLY A 207 -23.80 16.45 0.43
CA GLY A 207 -25.15 16.16 -0.07
C GLY A 207 -25.35 14.70 -0.46
N ALA A 208 -25.70 14.45 -1.72
CA ALA A 208 -25.99 13.12 -2.25
C ALA A 208 -24.73 12.24 -2.49
N ASN A 209 -23.55 12.67 -2.03
CA ASN A 209 -22.35 11.83 -2.05
C ASN A 209 -22.48 10.61 -1.12
N PHE A 210 -23.23 10.72 -0.01
CA PHE A 210 -23.39 9.64 0.99
C PHE A 210 -22.05 9.02 1.42
N GLY A 211 -21.06 9.85 1.76
CA GLY A 211 -19.76 9.37 2.25
C GLY A 211 -18.94 8.56 1.22
N GLY A 212 -19.08 8.90 -0.07
CA GLY A 212 -18.35 8.26 -1.17
C GLY A 212 -19.15 7.21 -1.95
N LEU A 213 -20.40 6.93 -1.54
CA LEU A 213 -21.22 5.94 -2.24
C LEU A 213 -21.51 6.37 -3.70
N SER A 214 -21.72 7.67 -3.94
CA SER A 214 -21.91 8.21 -5.29
C SER A 214 -20.69 7.91 -6.19
N ALA A 215 -19.49 8.20 -5.70
CA ALA A 215 -18.26 7.91 -6.42
C ALA A 215 -18.08 6.40 -6.67
N LEU A 216 -18.33 5.57 -5.64
CA LEU A 216 -18.24 4.12 -5.76
C LEU A 216 -19.19 3.59 -6.85
N LEU A 217 -20.44 3.98 -6.83
CA LEU A 217 -21.43 3.52 -7.82
C LEU A 217 -21.11 4.01 -9.23
N CYS A 218 -20.64 5.25 -9.38
CA CYS A 218 -20.20 5.77 -10.68
C CYS A 218 -19.01 4.96 -11.22
N MET A 219 -18.00 4.69 -10.41
CA MET A 219 -16.84 3.90 -10.82
C MET A 219 -17.17 2.46 -11.16
N LEU A 220 -18.07 1.80 -10.39
CA LEU A 220 -18.54 0.43 -10.66
C LEU A 220 -19.36 0.33 -11.96
N ASN A 221 -20.02 1.42 -12.38
CA ASN A 221 -20.79 1.50 -13.62
C ASN A 221 -20.01 2.17 -14.76
N SER A 222 -18.68 2.26 -14.67
CA SER A 222 -17.87 2.83 -15.72
C SER A 222 -17.95 2.05 -17.03
N CYS A 223 -18.12 2.75 -18.15
CA CYS A 223 -18.05 2.15 -19.48
C CYS A 223 -16.61 1.83 -19.93
N ALA A 224 -15.60 2.32 -19.21
CA ALA A 224 -14.20 2.05 -19.54
C ALA A 224 -13.81 0.65 -19.04
N SER A 225 -13.62 -0.30 -19.96
CA SER A 225 -13.45 -1.73 -19.68
C SER A 225 -12.23 -2.08 -18.80
N GLY A 226 -11.21 -1.20 -18.76
CA GLY A 226 -9.97 -1.39 -17.98
C GLY A 226 -10.03 -0.92 -16.52
N VAL A 227 -11.20 -0.45 -16.05
CA VAL A 227 -11.38 0.10 -14.69
C VAL A 227 -11.79 -1.00 -13.73
N SER A 228 -11.00 -1.18 -12.67
CA SER A 228 -11.32 -2.01 -11.49
C SER A 228 -11.46 -1.11 -10.27
N VAL A 229 -12.39 -1.41 -9.37
CA VAL A 229 -12.73 -0.52 -8.26
C VAL A 229 -12.37 -1.18 -6.92
N VAL A 230 -11.73 -0.41 -6.03
CA VAL A 230 -11.51 -0.81 -4.64
C VAL A 230 -12.53 -0.13 -3.72
N ASN A 231 -12.51 -0.44 -2.44
CA ASN A 231 -13.45 0.15 -1.48
C ASN A 231 -13.21 1.65 -1.27
N ILE A 232 -14.18 2.35 -0.69
CA ILE A 232 -14.10 3.79 -0.36
C ILE A 232 -12.90 4.04 0.58
N ASP A 233 -12.13 5.09 0.29
CA ASP A 233 -10.93 5.52 1.04
C ASP A 233 -9.86 4.42 1.18
N ASN A 234 -9.84 3.42 0.32
CA ASN A 234 -8.88 2.31 0.40
C ASN A 234 -7.63 2.57 -0.46
N GLY A 235 -6.85 3.59 -0.07
CA GLY A 235 -5.56 3.88 -0.70
C GLY A 235 -4.57 2.73 -0.56
N PHE A 236 -4.50 2.10 0.63
CA PHE A 236 -3.66 0.94 0.86
C PHE A 236 -3.97 -0.21 -0.13
N GLY A 237 -5.24 -0.60 -0.27
CA GLY A 237 -5.61 -1.69 -1.18
C GLY A 237 -5.27 -1.39 -2.63
N ALA A 238 -5.43 -0.13 -3.06
CA ALA A 238 -5.07 0.29 -4.41
C ALA A 238 -3.55 0.27 -4.63
N GLY A 239 -2.76 0.79 -3.70
CA GLY A 239 -1.29 0.77 -3.77
C GLY A 239 -0.73 -0.66 -3.77
N TYR A 240 -1.33 -1.54 -2.97
CA TYR A 240 -0.98 -2.96 -2.92
C TYR A 240 -1.27 -3.67 -4.25
N LEU A 241 -2.49 -3.51 -4.79
CA LEU A 241 -2.88 -4.10 -6.06
C LEU A 241 -2.04 -3.55 -7.22
N ALA A 242 -1.80 -2.24 -7.25
CA ALA A 242 -0.94 -1.60 -8.23
C ALA A 242 0.49 -2.15 -8.17
N SER A 243 1.02 -2.38 -6.96
CA SER A 243 2.34 -3.00 -6.77
C SER A 243 2.40 -4.42 -7.35
N MET A 244 1.35 -5.23 -7.17
CA MET A 244 1.28 -6.56 -7.78
C MET A 244 1.33 -6.48 -9.31
N ILE A 245 0.53 -5.60 -9.92
CA ILE A 245 0.48 -5.44 -11.37
C ILE A 245 1.81 -4.90 -11.94
N ASN A 246 2.44 -3.94 -11.24
CA ASN A 246 3.68 -3.35 -11.72
C ASN A 246 4.88 -4.31 -11.69
N LYS A 247 4.80 -5.38 -10.91
CA LYS A 247 5.85 -6.40 -10.78
C LYS A 247 5.64 -7.64 -11.65
N LEU A 248 4.51 -7.72 -12.39
CA LEU A 248 4.28 -8.72 -13.43
C LEU A 248 5.05 -8.34 -14.70
#